data_9d631b10ed70f43ecb006685b64a011d
#
_entry.id   9d631b10ed70f43ecb006685b64a011d
#
_cell.length_a   1.000
_cell.length_b   1.000
_cell.length_c   1.000
_cell.angle_alpha   90.00
_cell.angle_beta   90.00
_cell.angle_gamma   90.00
#
_symmetry.space_group_name_H-M   'P 1'
#
loop_
_entity.id
_entity.type
_entity.pdbx_description
1 polymer ?
#
loop_
_entity_poly.entity_id
_entity_poly.type
_entity_poly.pdbx_seq_one_letter_code
_entity_poly.pdbx_strand_id
1 'polypeptide(L)'
;PARAARQPEALRYVFVPLGSHGDVNPLVWLAHLMAQRGHEVVFVSHAGMAHVPIRAGLRTVSVGSAGDHDALVNNPDLWHPGRAFKLLAATFGARAREVIPALRAEVVPGRTVLVAGAIAVGARIVAEADGVPLVTVQLQPSAFMSEDDRPLMDARLGFLRWLPAWGWNLAFRFLHAYVDGMLAGQINAVRAELGLGKPGRGMMGDWGVAPGRGL
;
A
#
# COMPACT_ATOMS: atom_id res chain seq x y z
N PRO A 1 -3.56 37.28 -26.56
CA PRO A 1 -2.32 36.75 -25.99
C PRO A 1 -2.66 35.49 -25.19
N ALA A 2 -2.26 34.34 -25.75
CA ALA A 2 -2.40 33.05 -25.09
C ALA A 2 -1.56 33.08 -23.80
N ARG A 3 -2.20 32.88 -22.67
CA ARG A 3 -1.53 32.73 -21.37
C ARG A 3 -0.63 31.52 -21.51
N ALA A 4 0.69 31.73 -21.57
CA ALA A 4 1.66 30.65 -21.57
C ALA A 4 1.33 29.73 -20.38
N ALA A 5 0.97 28.49 -20.66
CA ALA A 5 0.70 27.51 -19.63
C ALA A 5 2.02 27.36 -18.83
N ARG A 6 2.01 27.82 -17.57
CA ARG A 6 3.12 27.54 -16.65
C ARG A 6 3.32 26.04 -16.67
N GLN A 7 4.51 25.58 -17.05
CA GLN A 7 4.87 24.19 -16.86
C GLN A 7 4.70 23.88 -15.37
N PRO A 8 3.96 22.81 -15.03
CA PRO A 8 3.80 22.45 -13.64
C PRO A 8 5.17 22.27 -13.01
N GLU A 9 5.35 22.83 -11.81
CA GLU A 9 6.61 22.69 -11.07
C GLU A 9 6.95 21.20 -10.90
N ALA A 10 8.23 20.87 -11.11
CA ALA A 10 8.69 19.48 -11.03
C ALA A 10 8.49 18.95 -9.61
N LEU A 11 7.62 17.96 -9.46
CA LEU A 11 7.37 17.26 -8.21
C LEU A 11 8.34 16.08 -8.04
N ARG A 12 8.51 15.65 -6.80
CA ARG A 12 9.19 14.41 -6.46
C ARG A 12 8.16 13.33 -6.15
N TYR A 13 8.15 12.26 -6.93
CA TYR A 13 7.32 11.09 -6.70
C TYR A 13 8.13 9.99 -6.03
N VAL A 14 7.70 9.59 -4.83
CA VAL A 14 8.32 8.48 -4.10
C VAL A 14 7.41 7.27 -4.19
N PHE A 15 7.84 6.28 -4.95
CA PHE A 15 7.12 5.03 -5.19
C PHE A 15 7.43 3.99 -4.11
N VAL A 16 6.38 3.43 -3.54
CA VAL A 16 6.49 2.45 -2.44
C VAL A 16 5.75 1.17 -2.82
N PRO A 17 6.35 0.31 -3.65
CA PRO A 17 5.79 -1.00 -3.91
C PRO A 17 5.96 -1.91 -2.69
N LEU A 18 4.93 -2.72 -2.43
CA LEU A 18 5.02 -3.81 -1.46
C LEU A 18 4.35 -5.03 -2.09
N GLY A 19 5.05 -6.15 -2.12
CA GLY A 19 4.54 -7.41 -2.68
C GLY A 19 5.48 -8.03 -3.70
N SER A 20 4.92 -8.61 -4.74
CA SER A 20 5.58 -9.36 -5.80
C SER A 20 5.88 -8.52 -7.06
N HIS A 21 6.38 -9.16 -8.11
CA HIS A 21 6.55 -8.53 -9.42
C HIS A 21 5.26 -7.91 -9.97
N GLY A 22 4.11 -8.52 -9.66
CA GLY A 22 2.79 -7.98 -10.05
C GLY A 22 2.48 -6.64 -9.41
N ASP A 23 3.06 -6.36 -8.23
CA ASP A 23 2.90 -5.10 -7.51
C ASP A 23 3.94 -4.07 -7.91
N VAL A 24 5.16 -4.51 -8.27
CA VAL A 24 6.28 -3.61 -8.57
C VAL A 24 6.28 -3.14 -10.02
N ASN A 25 6.10 -4.05 -10.99
CA ASN A 25 6.23 -3.73 -12.42
C ASN A 25 5.28 -2.62 -12.90
N PRO A 26 3.99 -2.59 -12.53
CA PRO A 26 3.10 -1.50 -12.92
C PRO A 26 3.54 -0.14 -12.37
N LEU A 27 4.10 -0.12 -11.15
CA LEU A 27 4.62 1.12 -10.56
C LEU A 27 5.91 1.58 -11.24
N VAL A 28 6.77 0.67 -11.69
CA VAL A 28 7.94 1.00 -12.51
C VAL A 28 7.52 1.66 -13.82
N TRP A 29 6.49 1.13 -14.49
CA TRP A 29 5.95 1.74 -15.70
C TRP A 29 5.41 3.16 -15.44
N LEU A 30 4.61 3.34 -14.40
CA LEU A 30 4.08 4.63 -14.00
C LEU A 30 5.20 5.64 -13.67
N ALA A 31 6.25 5.17 -13.00
CA ALA A 31 7.43 5.96 -12.67
C ALA A 31 8.15 6.49 -13.90
N HIS A 32 8.33 5.66 -14.93
CA HIS A 32 8.89 6.12 -16.21
C HIS A 32 8.05 7.20 -16.85
N LEU A 33 6.73 7.07 -16.83
CA LEU A 33 5.83 8.10 -17.35
C LEU A 33 5.94 9.42 -16.59
N MET A 34 6.17 9.38 -15.27
CA MET A 34 6.37 10.59 -14.46
C MET A 34 7.75 11.21 -14.75
N ALA A 35 8.80 10.38 -14.86
CA ALA A 35 10.14 10.84 -15.22
C ALA A 35 10.16 11.50 -16.62
N GLN A 36 9.48 10.93 -17.60
CA GLN A 36 9.35 11.52 -18.95
C GLN A 36 8.63 12.88 -18.94
N ARG A 37 7.80 13.15 -17.94
CA ARG A 37 7.14 14.45 -17.73
C ARG A 37 8.01 15.46 -16.97
N GLY A 38 9.26 15.11 -16.67
CA GLY A 38 10.20 15.98 -15.98
C GLY A 38 10.09 15.97 -14.46
N HIS A 39 9.41 14.98 -13.89
CA HIS A 39 9.33 14.81 -12.45
C HIS A 39 10.52 13.99 -11.92
N GLU A 40 10.92 14.26 -10.70
CA GLU A 40 11.89 13.45 -9.98
C GLU A 40 11.22 12.18 -9.47
N VAL A 41 11.85 11.02 -9.66
CA VAL A 41 11.29 9.72 -9.27
C VAL A 41 12.27 8.97 -8.39
N VAL A 42 11.78 8.45 -7.28
CA VAL A 42 12.53 7.61 -6.34
C VAL A 42 11.70 6.40 -5.96
N PHE A 43 12.32 5.24 -5.90
CA PHE A 43 11.71 4.05 -5.31
C PHE A 43 12.23 3.83 -3.89
N VAL A 44 11.34 3.52 -2.95
CA VAL A 44 11.69 2.92 -1.66
C VAL A 44 11.10 1.52 -1.67
N SER A 45 11.95 0.54 -1.91
CA SER A 45 11.54 -0.84 -2.17
C SER A 45 12.24 -1.81 -1.21
N HIS A 46 11.56 -2.89 -0.86
CA HIS A 46 12.19 -3.97 -0.12
C HIS A 46 13.32 -4.63 -0.92
N ALA A 47 14.40 -4.99 -0.23
CA ALA A 47 15.64 -5.51 -0.85
C ALA A 47 15.40 -6.69 -1.80
N GLY A 48 14.47 -7.59 -1.47
CA GLY A 48 14.12 -8.73 -2.33
C GLY A 48 13.55 -8.32 -3.70
N MET A 49 12.97 -7.12 -3.82
CA MET A 49 12.35 -6.61 -5.05
C MET A 49 13.04 -5.36 -5.61
N ALA A 50 14.01 -4.79 -4.91
CA ALA A 50 14.72 -3.57 -5.31
C ALA A 50 15.45 -3.71 -6.66
N HIS A 51 15.83 -4.92 -7.02
CA HIS A 51 16.49 -5.22 -8.31
C HIS A 51 15.62 -4.84 -9.53
N VAL A 52 14.29 -4.82 -9.39
CA VAL A 52 13.36 -4.50 -10.49
C VAL A 52 13.45 -3.04 -10.91
N PRO A 53 13.22 -2.05 -10.03
CA PRO A 53 13.37 -0.64 -10.39
C PRO A 53 14.83 -0.26 -10.69
N ILE A 54 15.83 -0.91 -10.05
CA ILE A 54 17.26 -0.68 -10.36
C ILE A 54 17.56 -1.07 -11.80
N ARG A 55 17.13 -2.24 -12.26
CA ARG A 55 17.31 -2.67 -13.66
C ARG A 55 16.60 -1.78 -14.66
N ALA A 56 15.53 -1.14 -14.23
CA ALA A 56 14.83 -0.13 -15.04
C ALA A 56 15.50 1.25 -15.01
N GLY A 57 16.68 1.41 -14.39
CA GLY A 57 17.43 2.66 -14.34
C GLY A 57 16.83 3.70 -13.38
N LEU A 58 15.97 3.29 -12.46
CA LEU A 58 15.32 4.20 -11.51
C LEU A 58 16.11 4.27 -10.19
N ARG A 59 16.22 5.49 -9.64
CA ARG A 59 16.82 5.68 -8.33
C ARG A 59 16.02 4.90 -7.28
N THR A 60 16.70 4.03 -6.54
CA THR A 60 16.07 3.10 -5.61
C THR A 60 16.79 3.09 -4.26
N VAL A 61 16.03 3.31 -3.20
CA VAL A 61 16.43 3.09 -1.81
C VAL A 61 15.94 1.70 -1.42
N SER A 62 16.87 0.81 -1.11
CA SER A 62 16.57 -0.56 -0.69
C SER A 62 16.45 -0.62 0.82
N VAL A 63 15.38 -1.24 1.32
CA VAL A 63 15.12 -1.43 2.76
C VAL A 63 14.97 -2.91 3.11
N GLY A 64 15.33 -3.26 4.33
CA GLY A 64 15.28 -4.65 4.82
C GLY A 64 16.33 -5.56 4.16
N SER A 65 16.11 -6.86 4.25
CA SER A 65 17.01 -7.90 3.75
C SER A 65 16.37 -8.67 2.58
N ALA A 66 17.16 -9.03 1.57
CA ALA A 66 16.70 -9.88 0.47
C ALA A 66 16.21 -11.25 0.98
N GLY A 67 16.91 -11.81 1.97
CA GLY A 67 16.54 -13.10 2.58
C GLY A 67 15.18 -13.12 3.25
N ASP A 68 14.66 -11.97 3.70
CA ASP A 68 13.33 -11.90 4.32
C ASP A 68 12.20 -12.12 3.31
N HIS A 69 12.41 -11.70 2.06
CA HIS A 69 11.46 -11.98 0.99
C HIS A 69 11.38 -13.48 0.71
N ASP A 70 12.53 -14.12 0.57
CA ASP A 70 12.62 -15.55 0.30
C ASP A 70 12.06 -16.35 1.48
N ALA A 71 12.37 -15.95 2.71
CA ALA A 71 11.82 -16.57 3.91
C ALA A 71 10.28 -16.47 3.97
N LEU A 72 9.71 -15.33 3.56
CA LEU A 72 8.26 -15.15 3.51
C LEU A 72 7.63 -16.05 2.44
N VAL A 73 8.15 -16.03 1.21
CA VAL A 73 7.58 -16.79 0.07
C VAL A 73 7.69 -18.30 0.29
N ASN A 74 8.77 -18.75 0.91
CA ASN A 74 9.00 -20.16 1.22
C ASN A 74 8.33 -20.62 2.53
N ASN A 75 7.68 -19.73 3.26
CA ASN A 75 6.98 -20.09 4.48
C ASN A 75 5.67 -20.84 4.17
N PRO A 76 5.50 -22.11 4.61
CA PRO A 76 4.30 -22.88 4.33
C PRO A 76 3.01 -22.21 4.87
N ASP A 77 3.13 -21.42 5.93
CA ASP A 77 1.99 -20.71 6.53
C ASP A 77 1.41 -19.63 5.60
N LEU A 78 2.20 -19.12 4.65
CA LEU A 78 1.70 -18.18 3.64
C LEU A 78 0.59 -18.79 2.76
N TRP A 79 0.68 -20.08 2.55
CA TRP A 79 -0.27 -20.83 1.71
C TRP A 79 -1.37 -21.52 2.53
N HIS A 80 -1.34 -21.39 3.85
CA HIS A 80 -2.34 -21.98 4.73
C HIS A 80 -3.49 -20.98 4.99
N PRO A 81 -4.75 -21.28 4.61
CA PRO A 81 -5.87 -20.34 4.66
C PRO A 81 -6.10 -19.66 6.02
N GLY A 82 -5.82 -20.35 7.12
CA GLY A 82 -6.03 -19.79 8.48
C GLY A 82 -4.81 -19.11 9.09
N ARG A 83 -3.58 -19.33 8.55
CA ARG A 83 -2.33 -18.81 9.13
C ARG A 83 -1.70 -17.70 8.31
N ALA A 84 -2.02 -17.63 7.01
CA ALA A 84 -1.49 -16.63 6.10
C ALA A 84 -1.73 -15.19 6.58
N PHE A 85 -2.92 -14.88 7.04
CA PHE A 85 -3.26 -13.53 7.51
C PHE A 85 -2.43 -13.11 8.73
N LYS A 86 -2.18 -14.02 9.68
CA LYS A 86 -1.35 -13.73 10.85
C LYS A 86 0.10 -13.46 10.46
N LEU A 87 0.63 -14.28 9.53
CA LEU A 87 1.98 -14.11 8.98
C LEU A 87 2.10 -12.78 8.24
N LEU A 88 1.14 -12.46 7.36
CA LEU A 88 1.13 -11.21 6.60
C LEU A 88 0.99 -9.98 7.52
N ALA A 89 0.14 -10.05 8.56
CA ALA A 89 0.01 -8.97 9.53
C ALA A 89 1.33 -8.64 10.23
N ALA A 90 2.04 -9.68 10.69
CA ALA A 90 3.35 -9.51 11.30
C ALA A 90 4.36 -8.90 10.30
N THR A 91 4.37 -9.39 9.07
CA THR A 91 5.22 -8.89 8.00
C THR A 91 4.94 -7.43 7.69
N PHE A 92 3.68 -7.03 7.56
CA PHE A 92 3.31 -5.63 7.26
C PHE A 92 3.77 -4.66 8.36
N GLY A 93 3.64 -5.04 9.62
CA GLY A 93 4.14 -4.24 10.74
C GLY A 93 5.65 -4.07 10.73
N ALA A 94 6.39 -5.17 10.50
CA ALA A 94 7.85 -5.13 10.40
C ALA A 94 8.28 -4.25 9.22
N ARG A 95 7.70 -4.46 8.04
CA ARG A 95 7.99 -3.67 6.83
C ARG A 95 7.68 -2.19 6.99
N ALA A 96 6.59 -1.85 7.70
CA ALA A 96 6.28 -0.45 7.97
C ALA A 96 7.40 0.23 8.76
N ARG A 97 7.95 -0.42 9.80
CA ARG A 97 9.05 0.14 10.60
C ARG A 97 10.32 0.36 9.77
N GLU A 98 10.63 -0.54 8.85
CA GLU A 98 11.80 -0.43 7.97
C GLU A 98 11.64 0.68 6.93
N VAL A 99 10.44 0.81 6.36
CA VAL A 99 10.16 1.73 5.25
C VAL A 99 10.01 3.19 5.74
N ILE A 100 9.41 3.42 6.90
CA ILE A 100 9.10 4.77 7.40
C ILE A 100 10.34 5.67 7.48
N PRO A 101 11.47 5.29 8.07
CA PRO A 101 12.67 6.14 8.09
C PRO A 101 13.20 6.46 6.69
N ALA A 102 13.21 5.46 5.81
CA ALA A 102 13.66 5.63 4.43
C ALA A 102 12.75 6.56 3.63
N LEU A 103 11.44 6.47 3.83
CA LEU A 103 10.48 7.39 3.21
C LEU A 103 10.67 8.82 3.69
N ARG A 104 10.80 9.02 4.98
CA ARG A 104 11.00 10.35 5.58
C ARG A 104 12.28 11.03 5.07
N ALA A 105 13.34 10.25 4.84
CA ALA A 105 14.58 10.76 4.26
C ALA A 105 14.41 11.24 2.80
N GLU A 106 13.41 10.76 2.09
CA GLU A 106 13.12 11.15 0.70
C GLU A 106 12.02 12.23 0.60
N VAL A 107 11.38 12.60 1.68
CA VAL A 107 10.34 13.63 1.68
C VAL A 107 10.96 15.02 1.59
N VAL A 108 10.56 15.76 0.58
CA VAL A 108 10.81 17.20 0.44
C VAL A 108 9.49 17.93 0.67
N PRO A 109 9.35 18.72 1.73
CA PRO A 109 8.09 19.41 2.05
C PRO A 109 7.54 20.22 0.87
N GLY A 110 6.25 20.10 0.62
CA GLY A 110 5.55 20.80 -0.45
C GLY A 110 5.84 20.30 -1.88
N ARG A 111 6.81 19.40 -2.08
CA ARG A 111 7.20 18.89 -3.40
C ARG A 111 7.05 17.37 -3.55
N THR A 112 6.93 16.64 -2.45
CA THR A 112 6.83 15.17 -2.51
C THR A 112 5.39 14.71 -2.57
N VAL A 113 5.16 13.71 -3.44
CA VAL A 113 3.94 12.90 -3.51
C VAL A 113 4.34 11.44 -3.34
N LEU A 114 3.75 10.77 -2.37
CA LEU A 114 3.92 9.32 -2.21
C LEU A 114 2.99 8.59 -3.18
N VAL A 115 3.51 7.54 -3.82
CA VAL A 115 2.72 6.64 -4.69
C VAL A 115 2.91 5.22 -4.18
N ALA A 116 1.86 4.62 -3.66
CA ALA A 116 1.99 3.37 -2.94
C ALA A 116 0.92 2.35 -3.34
N GLY A 117 1.27 1.07 -3.31
CA GLY A 117 0.29 0.00 -3.37
C GLY A 117 -0.60 0.00 -2.11
N ALA A 118 -1.79 -0.58 -2.23
CA ALA A 118 -2.78 -0.59 -1.15
C ALA A 118 -2.25 -1.15 0.18
N ILE A 119 -1.39 -2.16 0.13
CA ILE A 119 -0.82 -2.83 1.32
C ILE A 119 0.43 -2.16 1.88
N ALA A 120 0.91 -1.06 1.26
CA ALA A 120 2.09 -0.33 1.72
C ALA A 120 1.77 0.58 2.92
N VAL A 121 1.47 -0.03 4.05
CA VAL A 121 1.02 0.64 5.29
C VAL A 121 1.97 1.74 5.76
N GLY A 122 3.29 1.53 5.63
CA GLY A 122 4.29 2.52 6.03
C GLY A 122 4.16 3.84 5.28
N ALA A 123 3.84 3.80 3.98
CA ALA A 123 3.59 5.01 3.18
C ALA A 123 2.38 5.78 3.69
N ARG A 124 1.30 5.07 4.06
CA ARG A 124 0.09 5.67 4.60
C ARG A 124 0.34 6.33 5.96
N ILE A 125 1.11 5.66 6.82
CA ILE A 125 1.48 6.21 8.13
C ILE A 125 2.30 7.49 7.97
N VAL A 126 3.26 7.53 7.04
CA VAL A 126 4.05 8.75 6.75
C VAL A 126 3.15 9.85 6.19
N ALA A 127 2.25 9.52 5.24
CA ALA A 127 1.32 10.49 4.68
C ALA A 127 0.46 11.16 5.76
N GLU A 128 -0.02 10.38 6.73
CA GLU A 128 -0.84 10.89 7.84
C GLU A 128 -0.01 11.67 8.87
N ALA A 129 1.14 11.12 9.28
CA ALA A 129 1.97 11.72 10.31
C ALA A 129 2.62 13.05 9.88
N ASP A 130 3.08 13.09 8.63
CA ASP A 130 3.90 14.18 8.11
C ASP A 130 3.14 15.07 7.12
N GLY A 131 1.84 14.79 6.87
CA GLY A 131 0.99 15.58 5.96
C GLY A 131 1.39 15.49 4.49
N VAL A 132 2.06 14.41 4.08
CA VAL A 132 2.54 14.23 2.70
C VAL A 132 1.40 13.68 1.81
N PRO A 133 1.13 14.27 0.65
CA PRO A 133 0.15 13.73 -0.29
C PRO A 133 0.44 12.27 -0.67
N LEU A 134 -0.60 11.42 -0.66
CA LEU A 134 -0.51 10.01 -1.01
C LEU A 134 -1.49 9.68 -2.14
N VAL A 135 -0.97 9.02 -3.17
CA VAL A 135 -1.77 8.35 -4.20
C VAL A 135 -1.69 6.85 -3.96
N THR A 136 -2.83 6.23 -3.69
CA THR A 136 -2.91 4.77 -3.56
C THR A 136 -3.23 4.15 -4.92
N VAL A 137 -2.40 3.19 -5.34
CA VAL A 137 -2.58 2.46 -6.59
C VAL A 137 -3.16 1.08 -6.29
N GLN A 138 -4.34 0.82 -6.81
CA GLN A 138 -4.99 -0.48 -6.73
C GLN A 138 -4.66 -1.27 -8.01
N LEU A 139 -4.05 -2.42 -7.85
CA LEU A 139 -3.57 -3.24 -8.96
C LEU A 139 -4.46 -4.45 -9.24
N GLN A 140 -5.44 -4.71 -8.38
CA GLN A 140 -6.29 -5.87 -8.48
C GLN A 140 -7.77 -5.45 -8.38
N PRO A 141 -8.63 -5.90 -9.31
CA PRO A 141 -10.07 -5.62 -9.23
C PRO A 141 -10.71 -6.10 -7.92
N SER A 142 -10.21 -7.21 -7.37
CA SER A 142 -10.67 -7.74 -6.08
C SER A 142 -10.40 -6.83 -4.87
N ALA A 143 -9.54 -5.82 -5.02
CA ALA A 143 -9.31 -4.81 -3.99
C ALA A 143 -10.40 -3.73 -3.96
N PHE A 144 -11.19 -3.62 -5.02
CA PHE A 144 -12.34 -2.71 -5.05
C PHE A 144 -13.53 -3.38 -4.37
N MET A 145 -14.01 -2.72 -3.34
CA MET A 145 -15.19 -3.17 -2.60
C MET A 145 -16.44 -2.69 -3.33
N SER A 146 -17.11 -3.62 -4.02
CA SER A 146 -18.32 -3.34 -4.76
C SER A 146 -19.51 -4.10 -4.16
N GLU A 147 -20.66 -3.44 -4.07
CA GLU A 147 -21.92 -4.09 -3.72
C GLU A 147 -22.47 -4.88 -4.90
N ASP A 148 -22.15 -4.44 -6.13
CA ASP A 148 -22.64 -5.03 -7.36
C ASP A 148 -21.78 -6.20 -7.84
N ASP A 149 -20.45 -6.03 -7.77
CA ASP A 149 -19.48 -7.10 -8.12
C ASP A 149 -18.86 -7.65 -6.82
N ARG A 150 -19.45 -8.71 -6.32
CA ARG A 150 -19.11 -9.34 -5.04
C ARG A 150 -17.85 -10.17 -5.17
N PRO A 151 -16.68 -9.70 -4.69
CA PRO A 151 -15.43 -10.44 -4.84
C PRO A 151 -15.48 -11.74 -4.04
N LEU A 152 -15.09 -12.83 -4.68
CA LEU A 152 -14.96 -14.13 -4.05
C LEU A 152 -13.51 -14.31 -3.58
N MET A 153 -13.24 -14.00 -2.33
CA MET A 153 -11.89 -14.13 -1.76
C MET A 153 -11.56 -15.57 -1.32
N ASP A 154 -12.58 -16.39 -1.01
CA ASP A 154 -12.44 -17.79 -0.63
C ASP A 154 -13.61 -18.59 -1.22
N ALA A 155 -13.29 -19.66 -1.95
CA ALA A 155 -14.31 -20.52 -2.56
C ALA A 155 -15.30 -21.10 -1.53
N ARG A 156 -14.88 -21.32 -0.30
CA ARG A 156 -15.72 -21.80 0.82
C ARG A 156 -16.81 -20.79 1.20
N LEU A 157 -16.59 -19.52 0.91
CA LEU A 157 -17.53 -18.43 1.18
C LEU A 157 -18.44 -18.14 -0.04
N GLY A 158 -18.38 -18.98 -1.07
CA GLY A 158 -19.15 -18.80 -2.32
C GLY A 158 -20.67 -18.68 -2.10
N PHE A 159 -21.20 -19.28 -1.05
CA PHE A 159 -22.61 -19.17 -0.69
C PHE A 159 -23.03 -17.73 -0.34
N LEU A 160 -22.09 -16.86 0.10
CA LEU A 160 -22.36 -15.46 0.41
C LEU A 160 -22.85 -14.68 -0.83
N ARG A 161 -22.52 -15.13 -2.03
CA ARG A 161 -22.98 -14.48 -3.30
C ARG A 161 -24.50 -14.55 -3.46
N TRP A 162 -25.16 -15.51 -2.81
CA TRP A 162 -26.61 -15.69 -2.86
C TRP A 162 -27.36 -14.85 -1.83
N LEU A 163 -26.66 -14.19 -0.93
CA LEU A 163 -27.27 -13.30 0.04
C LEU A 163 -27.93 -12.08 -0.66
N PRO A 164 -29.05 -11.59 -0.14
CA PRO A 164 -29.56 -10.28 -0.55
C PRO A 164 -28.54 -9.18 -0.21
N ALA A 165 -28.60 -8.03 -0.89
CA ALA A 165 -27.61 -6.95 -0.75
C ALA A 165 -27.34 -6.56 0.71
N TRP A 166 -28.39 -6.42 1.52
CA TRP A 166 -28.23 -6.12 2.96
C TRP A 166 -27.47 -7.19 3.74
N GLY A 167 -27.72 -8.45 3.43
CA GLY A 167 -27.02 -9.60 4.06
C GLY A 167 -25.57 -9.68 3.65
N TRP A 168 -25.27 -9.39 2.37
CA TRP A 168 -23.91 -9.27 1.87
C TRP A 168 -23.16 -8.14 2.58
N ASN A 169 -23.75 -6.95 2.66
CA ASN A 169 -23.13 -5.79 3.31
C ASN A 169 -22.83 -6.05 4.80
N LEU A 170 -23.74 -6.74 5.47
CA LEU A 170 -23.53 -7.13 6.86
C LEU A 170 -22.38 -8.14 7.00
N ALA A 171 -22.37 -9.22 6.22
CA ALA A 171 -21.30 -10.22 6.21
C ALA A 171 -19.95 -9.59 5.88
N PHE A 172 -19.94 -8.67 4.93
CA PHE A 172 -18.76 -7.96 4.49
C PHE A 172 -18.19 -7.03 5.57
N ARG A 173 -19.05 -6.31 6.29
CA ARG A 173 -18.63 -5.49 7.45
C ARG A 173 -18.01 -6.35 8.56
N PHE A 174 -18.56 -7.52 8.82
CA PHE A 174 -17.96 -8.46 9.78
C PHE A 174 -16.61 -8.99 9.31
N LEU A 175 -16.48 -9.33 8.03
CA LEU A 175 -15.22 -9.77 7.46
C LEU A 175 -14.14 -8.68 7.55
N HIS A 176 -14.51 -7.44 7.23
CA HIS A 176 -13.60 -6.28 7.38
C HIS A 176 -13.16 -6.09 8.83
N ALA A 177 -14.10 -6.08 9.76
CA ALA A 177 -13.78 -5.93 11.17
C ALA A 177 -12.88 -7.07 11.69
N TYR A 178 -13.08 -8.28 11.18
CA TYR A 178 -12.22 -9.42 11.50
C TYR A 178 -10.80 -9.26 10.95
N VAL A 179 -10.66 -8.89 9.68
CA VAL A 179 -9.34 -8.64 9.04
C VAL A 179 -8.64 -7.45 9.69
N ASP A 180 -9.37 -6.36 9.94
CA ASP A 180 -8.84 -5.19 10.65
C ASP A 180 -8.36 -5.56 12.06
N GLY A 181 -9.11 -6.39 12.78
CA GLY A 181 -8.70 -6.89 14.10
C GLY A 181 -7.40 -7.67 14.07
N MET A 182 -7.18 -8.49 13.03
CA MET A 182 -5.93 -9.24 12.89
C MET A 182 -4.73 -8.36 12.53
N LEU A 183 -4.95 -7.33 11.71
CA LEU A 183 -3.90 -6.43 11.25
C LEU A 183 -3.62 -5.32 12.27
N ALA A 184 -4.62 -4.92 13.05
CA ALA A 184 -4.59 -3.73 13.92
C ALA A 184 -3.47 -3.75 14.94
N GLY A 185 -3.15 -4.92 15.52
CA GLY A 185 -2.16 -5.01 16.60
C GLY A 185 -0.79 -4.45 16.21
N GLN A 186 -0.24 -4.94 15.11
CA GLN A 186 1.08 -4.52 14.63
C GLN A 186 1.09 -3.09 14.09
N ILE A 187 0.05 -2.72 13.35
CA ILE A 187 -0.05 -1.40 12.73
C ILE A 187 -0.28 -0.32 13.77
N ASN A 188 -1.15 -0.57 14.76
CA ASN A 188 -1.40 0.37 15.84
C ASN A 188 -0.16 0.55 16.74
N ALA A 189 0.67 -0.49 16.91
CA ALA A 189 1.95 -0.36 17.59
C ALA A 189 2.88 0.63 16.86
N VAL A 190 3.03 0.48 15.53
CA VAL A 190 3.84 1.41 14.71
C VAL A 190 3.26 2.82 14.75
N ARG A 191 1.93 2.96 14.69
CA ARG A 191 1.26 4.27 14.78
C ARG A 191 1.49 4.95 16.12
N ALA A 192 1.38 4.19 17.22
CA ALA A 192 1.63 4.71 18.58
C ALA A 192 3.08 5.18 18.77
N GLU A 193 4.07 4.48 18.19
CA GLU A 193 5.48 4.89 18.19
C GLU A 193 5.68 6.28 17.56
N LEU A 194 4.77 6.70 16.67
CA LEU A 194 4.78 7.99 15.99
C LEU A 194 3.77 9.00 16.56
N GLY A 195 3.16 8.70 17.69
CA GLY A 195 2.18 9.56 18.33
C GLY A 195 0.81 9.63 17.63
N LEU A 196 0.54 8.73 16.68
CA LEU A 196 -0.74 8.67 15.98
C LEU A 196 -1.74 7.83 16.77
N GLY A 197 -2.99 8.29 16.82
CA GLY A 197 -4.11 7.52 17.36
C GLY A 197 -4.46 6.29 16.50
N LYS A 198 -5.44 5.50 16.94
CA LYS A 198 -5.99 4.40 16.13
C LYS A 198 -6.68 4.96 14.88
N PRO A 199 -6.60 4.29 13.72
CA PRO A 199 -7.31 4.73 12.52
C PRO A 199 -8.82 4.68 12.76
N GLY A 200 -9.53 5.71 12.29
CA GLY A 200 -10.98 5.88 12.58
C GLY A 200 -11.88 4.83 11.92
N ARG A 201 -11.46 4.23 10.80
CA ARG A 201 -12.23 3.25 10.03
C ARG A 201 -11.57 1.87 9.95
N GLY A 202 -10.43 1.66 10.60
CA GLY A 202 -9.60 0.49 10.40
C GLY A 202 -8.84 0.55 9.06
N MET A 203 -7.98 -0.45 8.83
CA MET A 203 -7.16 -0.50 7.63
C MET A 203 -7.96 -0.79 6.36
N MET A 204 -8.87 -1.75 6.44
CA MET A 204 -9.68 -2.17 5.29
C MET A 204 -10.69 -1.09 4.89
N GLY A 205 -11.28 -0.40 5.85
CA GLY A 205 -12.22 0.69 5.60
C GLY A 205 -11.60 1.92 4.95
N ASP A 206 -10.31 2.12 5.20
CA ASP A 206 -9.52 3.20 4.61
C ASP A 206 -8.71 2.77 3.38
N TRP A 207 -8.76 1.50 3.02
CA TRP A 207 -8.00 0.95 1.91
C TRP A 207 -8.49 1.55 0.57
N GLY A 208 -7.67 2.33 -0.04
CA GLY A 208 -8.01 3.05 -1.28
C GLY A 208 -8.53 4.48 -1.09
N VAL A 209 -8.75 4.92 0.15
CA VAL A 209 -9.10 6.32 0.42
C VAL A 209 -7.86 7.05 0.91
N ALA A 210 -7.45 8.12 0.23
CA ALA A 210 -6.39 9.00 0.71
C ALA A 210 -6.82 9.66 2.03
N PRO A 211 -5.96 9.72 3.06
CA PRO A 211 -6.28 10.47 4.25
C PRO A 211 -6.56 11.94 3.87
N GLY A 212 -7.78 12.40 4.07
CA GLY A 212 -8.14 13.81 4.00
C GLY A 212 -8.92 14.33 2.80
N ARG A 213 -9.23 13.56 1.76
CA ARG A 213 -10.20 13.98 0.71
C ARG A 213 -10.90 12.75 0.12
N GLY A 214 -12.19 12.58 0.46
CA GLY A 214 -13.09 11.88 -0.43
C GLY A 214 -13.19 12.67 -1.73
N LEU A 215 -13.05 11.99 -2.86
CA LEU A 215 -13.40 12.50 -4.17
C LEU A 215 -14.94 12.61 -4.25
#